data_acb7ed13654027afb6e4495e6c77e690
#
_entry.id   acb7ed13654027afb6e4495e6c77e690
#
_cell.length_a   1.000
_cell.length_b   1.000
_cell.length_c   1.000
_cell.angle_alpha   90.00
_cell.angle_beta   90.00
_cell.angle_gamma   90.00
#
_symmetry.space_group_name_H-M   'P 1'
#
loop_
_entity.id
_entity.type
_entity.pdbx_description
1 polymer ?
#
loop_
_entity_poly.entity_id
_entity_poly.type
_entity_poly.pdbx_seq_one_letter_code
_entity_poly.pdbx_strand_id
1 'polypeptide(L)'
;MKKADLIVNTLKRLGCRPYVDEDGDIAFRYQLKPLYAMVGVEDEPYVTLVQPYVYEIEHGEEIEVLATCNKLTRDVKLVKVYIDQSHQSVLASCEFFYSDEPSLELNLKESLRLMGRIKALFRQTKKELSE
;
A
#
# COMPACT_ATOMS: atom_id res chain seq x y z
N MET A 1 -9.38 18.37 -14.48
CA MET A 1 -9.92 17.33 -13.61
C MET A 1 -9.18 17.35 -12.29
N LYS A 2 -9.89 17.25 -11.19
CA LYS A 2 -9.26 17.20 -9.87
C LYS A 2 -8.46 15.90 -9.69
N LYS A 3 -7.42 15.99 -8.90
CA LYS A 3 -6.52 14.85 -8.62
C LYS A 3 -7.30 13.62 -8.13
N ALA A 4 -8.22 13.82 -7.17
CA ALA A 4 -9.04 12.71 -6.65
C ALA A 4 -9.86 12.04 -7.75
N ASP A 5 -10.47 12.82 -8.64
CA ASP A 5 -11.26 12.29 -9.74
C ASP A 5 -10.40 11.51 -10.72
N LEU A 6 -9.20 12.01 -10.98
CA LEU A 6 -8.24 11.34 -11.85
C LEU A 6 -7.87 9.97 -11.31
N ILE A 7 -7.58 9.90 -10.01
CA ILE A 7 -7.22 8.64 -9.34
C ILE A 7 -8.42 7.68 -9.35
N VAL A 8 -9.62 8.17 -9.00
CA VAL A 8 -10.84 7.35 -9.00
C VAL A 8 -11.09 6.76 -10.38
N ASN A 9 -11.02 7.58 -11.43
CA ASN A 9 -11.26 7.11 -12.79
C ASN A 9 -10.22 6.07 -13.21
N THR A 10 -8.97 6.29 -12.84
CA THR A 10 -7.89 5.36 -13.17
C THR A 10 -8.09 4.01 -12.45
N LEU A 11 -8.45 4.04 -11.17
CA LEU A 11 -8.73 2.80 -10.42
C LEU A 11 -9.92 2.05 -11.02
N LYS A 12 -10.96 2.76 -11.47
CA LYS A 12 -12.10 2.12 -12.14
C LYS A 12 -11.67 1.42 -13.42
N ARG A 13 -10.80 2.05 -14.21
CA ARG A 13 -10.27 1.41 -15.43
C ARG A 13 -9.46 0.14 -15.12
N LEU A 14 -8.84 0.10 -13.95
CA LEU A 14 -8.09 -1.07 -13.49
C LEU A 14 -8.99 -2.14 -12.85
N GLY A 15 -10.29 -1.94 -12.83
CA GLY A 15 -11.26 -2.92 -12.33
C GLY A 15 -11.62 -2.79 -10.86
N CYS A 16 -11.18 -1.72 -10.20
CA CYS A 16 -11.50 -1.48 -8.80
C CYS A 16 -12.83 -0.72 -8.66
N ARG A 17 -13.38 -0.70 -7.44
CA ARG A 17 -14.57 0.06 -7.09
C ARG A 17 -14.20 1.08 -6.01
N PRO A 18 -13.55 2.19 -6.38
CA PRO A 18 -13.11 3.17 -5.40
C PRO A 18 -14.25 4.07 -4.95
N TYR A 19 -14.13 4.58 -3.72
CA TYR A 19 -14.99 5.64 -3.22
C TYR A 19 -14.17 6.59 -2.36
N VAL A 20 -14.60 7.84 -2.31
CA VAL A 20 -13.94 8.86 -1.49
C VAL A 20 -14.49 8.75 -0.07
N ASP A 21 -13.60 8.61 0.91
CA ASP A 21 -14.00 8.48 2.30
C ASP A 21 -14.17 9.85 2.97
N GLU A 22 -14.48 9.85 4.28
CA GLU A 22 -14.71 11.07 5.04
C GLU A 22 -13.50 12.00 5.11
N ASP A 23 -12.31 11.44 5.02
CA ASP A 23 -11.05 12.19 5.09
C ASP A 23 -10.61 12.73 3.72
N GLY A 24 -11.37 12.45 2.67
CA GLY A 24 -11.02 12.87 1.31
C GLY A 24 -10.06 11.93 0.61
N ASP A 25 -9.73 10.80 1.22
CA ASP A 25 -8.90 9.78 0.62
C ASP A 25 -9.76 8.76 -0.14
N ILE A 26 -9.12 7.97 -0.99
CA ILE A 26 -9.81 7.04 -1.85
C ILE A 26 -9.64 5.63 -1.31
N ALA A 27 -10.76 5.03 -0.88
CA ALA A 27 -10.78 3.67 -0.37
C ALA A 27 -11.22 2.71 -1.47
N PHE A 28 -10.59 1.56 -1.52
CA PHE A 28 -10.95 0.52 -2.50
C PHE A 28 -10.43 -0.84 -2.03
N ARG A 29 -10.81 -1.89 -2.74
CA ARG A 29 -10.30 -3.23 -2.50
C ARG A 29 -9.52 -3.70 -3.72
N TYR A 30 -8.43 -4.40 -3.45
CA TYR A 30 -7.65 -5.06 -4.48
C TYR A 30 -7.36 -6.49 -4.02
N GLN A 31 -7.85 -7.47 -4.78
CA GLN A 31 -7.73 -8.89 -4.41
C GLN A 31 -8.22 -9.14 -2.97
N LEU A 32 -9.39 -8.59 -2.66
CA LEU A 32 -10.08 -8.69 -1.37
C LEU A 32 -9.38 -7.99 -0.19
N LYS A 33 -8.33 -7.25 -0.44
CA LYS A 33 -7.61 -6.50 0.60
C LYS A 33 -8.01 -5.02 0.56
N PRO A 34 -8.24 -4.39 1.72
CA PRO A 34 -8.51 -2.96 1.74
C PRO A 34 -7.24 -2.17 1.46
N LEU A 35 -7.34 -1.20 0.59
CA LEU A 35 -6.27 -0.25 0.28
C LEU A 35 -6.83 1.15 0.26
N TYR A 36 -5.92 2.12 0.41
CA TYR A 36 -6.25 3.54 0.34
C TYR A 36 -5.26 4.24 -0.58
N ALA A 37 -5.79 5.11 -1.45
CA ALA A 37 -4.96 6.04 -2.18
C ALA A 37 -5.08 7.39 -1.49
N MET A 38 -4.00 7.85 -0.89
CA MET A 38 -3.94 9.13 -0.20
C MET A 38 -3.74 10.22 -1.24
N VAL A 39 -4.69 11.13 -1.36
CA VAL A 39 -4.68 12.16 -2.40
C VAL A 39 -3.65 13.26 -2.07
N GLY A 40 -3.57 13.66 -0.82
CA GLY A 40 -2.64 14.72 -0.41
C GLY A 40 -2.98 16.08 -1.00
N VAL A 41 -1.95 16.83 -1.33
CA VAL A 41 -2.10 18.19 -1.88
C VAL A 41 -2.45 18.12 -3.37
N GLU A 42 -3.46 18.89 -3.77
CA GLU A 42 -3.99 18.88 -5.14
C GLU A 42 -2.90 19.09 -6.20
N ASP A 43 -2.02 20.05 -5.98
CA ASP A 43 -1.01 20.43 -6.96
C ASP A 43 0.25 19.56 -6.94
N GLU A 44 0.37 18.64 -6.01
CA GLU A 44 1.52 17.75 -5.95
C GLU A 44 1.27 16.47 -6.75
N PRO A 45 2.10 16.18 -7.76
CA PRO A 45 1.85 15.07 -8.68
C PRO A 45 2.37 13.74 -8.13
N TYR A 46 1.99 13.39 -6.91
CA TYR A 46 2.30 12.07 -6.38
C TYR A 46 1.13 11.47 -5.63
N VAL A 47 1.15 10.15 -5.49
CA VAL A 47 0.13 9.37 -4.82
C VAL A 47 0.83 8.43 -3.83
N THR A 48 0.23 8.28 -2.66
CA THR A 48 0.65 7.28 -1.69
C THR A 48 -0.44 6.21 -1.60
N LEU A 49 -0.08 4.97 -1.91
CA LEU A 49 -0.95 3.83 -1.67
C LEU A 49 -0.61 3.25 -0.31
N VAL A 50 -1.64 2.96 0.49
CA VAL A 50 -1.46 2.36 1.81
C VAL A 50 -2.29 1.08 1.89
N GLN A 51 -1.64 0.02 2.33
CA GLN A 51 -2.32 -1.24 2.65
C GLN A 51 -2.22 -1.46 4.16
N PRO A 52 -3.32 -1.30 4.89
CA PRO A 52 -3.35 -1.61 6.32
C PRO A 52 -3.50 -3.12 6.54
N TYR A 53 -3.34 -3.55 7.78
CA TYR A 53 -3.61 -4.92 8.20
C TYR A 53 -2.78 -5.98 7.48
N VAL A 54 -1.52 -5.65 7.18
CA VAL A 54 -0.60 -6.65 6.61
C VAL A 54 -0.36 -7.76 7.63
N TYR A 55 -0.17 -7.39 8.89
CA TYR A 55 0.03 -8.34 9.98
C TYR A 55 -0.34 -7.69 11.31
N GLU A 56 -1.04 -8.41 12.18
CA GLU A 56 -1.33 -7.98 13.53
C GLU A 56 -0.25 -8.53 14.46
N ILE A 57 0.44 -7.63 15.16
CA ILE A 57 1.61 -8.00 15.98
C ILE A 57 1.12 -8.57 17.30
N GLU A 58 1.56 -9.79 17.62
CA GLU A 58 1.28 -10.42 18.90
C GLU A 58 2.39 -10.13 19.90
N HIS A 59 2.05 -10.29 21.18
CA HIS A 59 3.02 -10.04 22.26
C HIS A 59 4.25 -10.94 22.10
N GLY A 60 5.42 -10.32 22.18
CA GLY A 60 6.69 -11.04 22.09
C GLY A 60 7.24 -11.17 20.68
N GLU A 61 6.53 -10.71 19.66
CA GLU A 61 6.94 -10.83 18.26
C GLU A 61 7.68 -9.62 17.70
N GLU A 62 7.85 -8.56 18.47
CA GLU A 62 8.26 -7.25 17.95
C GLU A 62 9.58 -7.31 17.17
N ILE A 63 10.57 -8.07 17.68
CA ILE A 63 11.88 -8.18 17.02
C ILE A 63 11.77 -8.94 15.69
N GLU A 64 11.05 -10.05 15.67
CA GLU A 64 10.80 -10.82 14.45
C GLU A 64 10.07 -9.99 13.40
N VAL A 65 9.07 -9.23 13.86
CA VAL A 65 8.28 -8.38 12.97
C VAL A 65 9.14 -7.28 12.38
N LEU A 66 9.98 -6.62 13.19
CA LEU A 66 10.92 -5.60 12.70
C LEU A 66 11.88 -6.18 11.67
N ALA A 67 12.42 -7.36 11.93
CA ALA A 67 13.33 -8.04 11.01
C ALA A 67 12.62 -8.36 9.69
N THR A 68 11.39 -8.82 9.77
CA THR A 68 10.57 -9.13 8.58
C THR A 68 10.29 -7.87 7.77
N CYS A 69 9.88 -6.79 8.42
CA CYS A 69 9.66 -5.50 7.76
C CYS A 69 10.93 -5.01 7.06
N ASN A 70 12.05 -5.08 7.73
CA ASN A 70 13.33 -4.65 7.17
C ASN A 70 13.69 -5.46 5.92
N LYS A 71 13.54 -6.79 5.99
CA LYS A 71 13.86 -7.66 4.86
C LYS A 71 12.96 -7.38 3.66
N LEU A 72 11.65 -7.26 3.87
CA LEU A 72 10.71 -6.99 2.79
C LEU A 72 10.95 -5.61 2.16
N THR A 73 11.20 -4.60 2.97
CA THR A 73 11.48 -3.25 2.46
C THR A 73 12.76 -3.24 1.63
N ARG A 74 13.76 -4.02 2.02
CA ARG A 74 15.00 -4.15 1.28
C ARG A 74 14.81 -4.90 -0.04
N ASP A 75 14.03 -5.98 -0.03
CA ASP A 75 13.97 -6.94 -1.13
C ASP A 75 12.85 -6.66 -2.15
N VAL A 76 11.75 -6.03 -1.72
CA VAL A 76 10.62 -5.71 -2.62
C VAL A 76 10.77 -4.29 -3.14
N LYS A 77 10.66 -4.15 -4.45
CA LYS A 77 10.79 -2.83 -5.08
C LYS A 77 9.61 -1.92 -4.73
N LEU A 78 9.89 -0.64 -4.51
CA LEU A 78 8.93 0.45 -4.35
C LEU A 78 8.07 0.40 -3.08
N VAL A 79 8.00 -0.73 -2.39
CA VAL A 79 7.10 -0.91 -1.26
C VAL A 79 7.87 -0.77 0.05
N LYS A 80 7.32 0.04 0.95
CA LYS A 80 7.78 0.13 2.34
C LYS A 80 6.88 -0.74 3.20
N VAL A 81 7.47 -1.54 4.08
CA VAL A 81 6.75 -2.36 5.04
C VAL A 81 7.22 -1.96 6.42
N TYR A 82 6.30 -1.54 7.26
CA TYR A 82 6.66 -0.94 8.55
C TYR A 82 5.58 -1.14 9.60
N ILE A 83 6.00 -0.98 10.87
CA ILE A 83 5.09 -1.05 12.01
C ILE A 83 4.39 0.29 12.14
N ASP A 84 3.08 0.27 12.37
CA ASP A 84 2.31 1.49 12.53
C ASP A 84 2.64 2.20 13.86
N GLN A 85 2.10 3.39 14.00
CA GLN A 85 2.36 4.23 15.16
C GLN A 85 1.86 3.62 16.47
N SER A 86 0.86 2.77 16.42
CA SER A 86 0.33 2.07 17.61
C SER A 86 1.24 0.92 18.07
N HIS A 87 2.18 0.48 17.23
CA HIS A 87 3.02 -0.69 17.44
C HIS A 87 2.23 -2.01 17.46
N GLN A 88 1.01 -2.02 16.96
CA GLN A 88 0.15 -3.21 16.98
C GLN A 88 -0.05 -3.85 15.62
N SER A 89 0.28 -3.13 14.55
CA SER A 89 -0.02 -3.59 13.21
C SER A 89 1.10 -3.24 12.24
N VAL A 90 1.24 -4.04 11.20
CA VAL A 90 2.16 -3.79 10.10
C VAL A 90 1.37 -3.22 8.93
N LEU A 91 1.91 -2.17 8.34
CA LEU A 91 1.38 -1.52 7.13
C LEU A 91 2.35 -1.68 5.99
N ALA A 92 1.84 -1.57 4.78
CA ALA A 92 2.67 -1.42 3.59
C ALA A 92 2.24 -0.15 2.87
N SER A 93 3.20 0.55 2.27
CA SER A 93 2.89 1.72 1.46
C SER A 93 3.79 1.76 0.23
N CYS A 94 3.30 2.45 -0.80
CA CYS A 94 4.02 2.63 -2.05
C CYS A 94 3.73 4.04 -2.52
N GLU A 95 4.78 4.82 -2.75
CA GLU A 95 4.63 6.20 -3.18
C GLU A 95 5.27 6.37 -4.56
N PHE A 96 4.62 7.15 -5.43
CA PHE A 96 5.15 7.39 -6.76
C PHE A 96 4.68 8.73 -7.30
N PHE A 97 5.49 9.29 -8.19
CA PHE A 97 5.14 10.47 -8.97
C PHE A 97 4.45 10.06 -10.26
N TYR A 98 3.69 10.97 -10.83
CA TYR A 98 3.11 10.80 -12.16
C TYR A 98 3.19 12.14 -12.90
N SER A 99 3.28 12.08 -14.22
CA SER A 99 3.33 13.26 -15.07
C SER A 99 2.05 13.46 -15.89
N ASP A 100 1.30 12.38 -16.12
CA ASP A 100 0.09 12.39 -16.94
C ASP A 100 -0.77 11.17 -16.59
N GLU A 101 -1.94 11.03 -17.23
CA GLU A 101 -2.83 9.89 -16.99
C GLU A 101 -2.16 8.55 -17.31
N PRO A 102 -1.46 8.39 -18.44
CA PRO A 102 -0.80 7.11 -18.72
C PRO A 102 0.23 6.71 -17.66
N SER A 103 1.04 7.65 -17.16
CA SER A 103 2.03 7.35 -16.12
C SER A 103 1.35 7.03 -14.80
N LEU A 104 0.25 7.70 -14.47
CA LEU A 104 -0.53 7.39 -13.26
C LEU A 104 -1.08 5.97 -13.35
N GLU A 105 -1.65 5.60 -14.49
CA GLU A 105 -2.23 4.27 -14.67
C GLU A 105 -1.17 3.17 -14.57
N LEU A 106 -0.03 3.37 -15.23
CA LEU A 106 1.08 2.41 -15.18
C LEU A 106 1.58 2.24 -13.74
N ASN A 107 1.80 3.35 -13.05
CA ASN A 107 2.33 3.33 -11.69
C ASN A 107 1.34 2.71 -10.70
N LEU A 108 0.05 3.02 -10.83
CA LEU A 108 -0.98 2.38 -10.01
C LEU A 108 -1.04 0.88 -10.27
N LYS A 109 -1.07 0.47 -11.53
CA LYS A 109 -1.16 -0.92 -11.90
C LYS A 109 0.01 -1.74 -11.33
N GLU A 110 1.23 -1.25 -11.51
CA GLU A 110 2.42 -1.95 -11.05
C GLU A 110 2.55 -1.93 -9.52
N SER A 111 2.20 -0.83 -8.90
CA SER A 111 2.20 -0.73 -7.43
C SER A 111 1.19 -1.68 -6.81
N LEU A 112 -0.01 -1.78 -7.37
CA LEU A 112 -1.03 -2.71 -6.89
C LEU A 112 -0.56 -4.16 -7.03
N ARG A 113 0.09 -4.49 -8.14
CA ARG A 113 0.63 -5.83 -8.35
C ARG A 113 1.64 -6.20 -7.26
N LEU A 114 2.53 -5.28 -6.91
CA LEU A 114 3.51 -5.51 -5.85
C LEU A 114 2.84 -5.58 -4.48
N MET A 115 1.96 -4.65 -4.17
CA MET A 115 1.30 -4.59 -2.86
C MET A 115 0.36 -5.78 -2.64
N GLY A 116 -0.24 -6.30 -3.68
CA GLY A 116 -1.09 -7.48 -3.57
C GLY A 116 -0.38 -8.73 -3.06
N ARG A 117 0.95 -8.77 -3.15
CA ARG A 117 1.76 -9.89 -2.70
C ARG A 117 2.27 -9.76 -1.27
N ILE A 118 2.23 -8.56 -0.70
CA ILE A 118 2.92 -8.26 0.54
C ILE A 118 2.42 -9.09 1.72
N LYS A 119 1.11 -9.25 1.86
CA LYS A 119 0.55 -9.97 3.01
C LYS A 119 1.04 -11.42 3.06
N ALA A 120 1.03 -12.11 1.93
CA ALA A 120 1.53 -13.48 1.85
C ALA A 120 3.05 -13.54 2.03
N LEU A 121 3.77 -12.61 1.42
CA LEU A 121 5.23 -12.52 1.56
C LEU A 121 5.63 -12.24 3.01
N PHE A 122 4.87 -11.42 3.72
CA PHE A 122 5.15 -11.13 5.11
C PHE A 122 5.09 -12.39 5.96
N ARG A 123 4.01 -13.17 5.82
CA ARG A 123 3.85 -14.40 6.57
C ARG A 123 4.96 -15.41 6.28
N GLN A 124 5.28 -15.58 5.00
CA GLN A 124 6.33 -16.51 4.58
C GLN A 124 7.70 -16.09 5.11
N THR A 125 8.05 -14.81 4.96
CA THR A 125 9.34 -14.28 5.39
C THR A 125 9.49 -14.36 6.92
N LYS A 126 8.43 -14.01 7.65
CA LYS A 126 8.44 -14.09 9.11
C LYS A 126 8.67 -15.53 9.57
N LYS A 127 8.01 -16.48 8.92
CA LYS A 127 8.20 -17.89 9.23
C LYS A 127 9.63 -18.34 8.96
N GLU A 128 10.21 -17.97 7.83
CA GLU A 128 11.58 -18.31 7.48
C GLU A 128 12.59 -17.75 8.49
N LEU A 129 12.38 -16.52 8.95
CA LEU A 129 13.27 -15.89 9.92
C LEU A 129 13.14 -16.49 11.33
N SER A 130 12.04 -17.18 11.61
CA SER A 130 11.80 -17.83 12.91
C SER A 130 12.37 -19.23 12.98
N GLU A 131 12.80 -19.80 11.88
CA GLU A 131 13.32 -21.18 11.81
C GLU A 131 14.80 -21.25 12.15
#